data_228c73b3eff67fc4cadc81eb7aa33281
#
_entry.id   228c73b3eff67fc4cadc81eb7aa33281
#
_cell.length_a   1.000
_cell.length_b   1.000
_cell.length_c   1.000
_cell.angle_alpha   90.00
_cell.angle_beta   90.00
_cell.angle_gamma   90.00
#
_symmetry.space_group_name_H-M   'P 1'
#
loop_
_entity.id
_entity.type
_entity.pdbx_description
1 polymer ?
#
loop_
_entity_poly.entity_id
_entity_poly.type
_entity_poly.pdbx_seq_one_letter_code
_entity_poly.pdbx_strand_id
1 'polypeptide(L)'
;MLLWVGLGNPGEKYQKQRHNIGFMIVEKIASQHSFTPWKNKMRARICEGEIAGQKIILLKPQLFINKSGEPLSQVARFYKISLDSIYVFYDDIDLKPGKVKIKNGGGHGGHNGLRNIDENMGKNYWRIRTGIGRPEKKELVQKWVLNDFSSEEQRSWLNFLLQIIATESNKLAERNPELFMSRVSLLTNAEIKMRKENQITGDLNGI
;
A
#
# COMPACT_ATOMS: atom_id res chain seq x y z
N MET A 1 10.71 8.47 -14.72
CA MET A 1 9.98 8.92 -13.51
C MET A 1 8.87 7.92 -13.23
N LEU A 2 8.69 7.53 -11.96
CA LEU A 2 7.61 6.64 -11.54
C LEU A 2 6.58 7.42 -10.71
N LEU A 3 5.33 6.94 -10.70
CA LEU A 3 4.26 7.44 -9.86
C LEU A 3 3.75 6.32 -8.95
N TRP A 4 3.96 6.44 -7.67
CA TRP A 4 3.52 5.49 -6.66
C TRP A 4 2.36 6.06 -5.86
N VAL A 5 1.24 5.38 -5.89
CA VAL A 5 -0.04 5.85 -5.39
C VAL A 5 -0.49 4.98 -4.23
N GLY A 6 -0.65 5.56 -3.06
CA GLY A 6 -1.37 4.90 -1.97
C GLY A 6 -2.86 5.18 -2.08
N LEU A 7 -3.71 4.16 -1.93
CA LEU A 7 -5.16 4.36 -1.80
C LEU A 7 -5.57 4.47 -0.34
N GLY A 8 -6.61 5.27 -0.08
CA GLY A 8 -7.16 5.53 1.24
C GLY A 8 -8.16 6.68 1.22
N ASN A 9 -8.86 6.88 2.33
CA ASN A 9 -9.75 8.02 2.56
C ASN A 9 -8.98 9.14 3.28
N PRO A 10 -9.12 10.41 2.85
CA PRO A 10 -8.47 11.52 3.52
C PRO A 10 -9.16 11.87 4.85
N GLY A 11 -8.38 12.33 5.82
CA GLY A 11 -8.83 12.77 7.14
C GLY A 11 -8.28 11.90 8.28
N GLU A 12 -8.00 12.54 9.42
CA GLU A 12 -7.36 11.93 10.58
C GLU A 12 -8.10 10.71 11.13
N LYS A 13 -9.44 10.77 11.15
CA LYS A 13 -10.30 9.68 11.64
C LYS A 13 -10.20 8.38 10.81
N TYR A 14 -9.63 8.42 9.61
CA TYR A 14 -9.48 7.24 8.74
C TYR A 14 -8.06 6.66 8.72
N GLN A 15 -7.09 7.32 9.35
CA GLN A 15 -5.67 6.99 9.25
C GLN A 15 -5.34 5.54 9.64
N LYS A 16 -6.09 4.95 10.57
CA LYS A 16 -5.85 3.59 11.07
C LYS A 16 -6.71 2.52 10.40
N GLN A 17 -7.60 2.91 9.49
CA GLN A 17 -8.50 1.97 8.82
C GLN A 17 -7.73 1.05 7.85
N ARG A 18 -8.23 -0.20 7.69
CA ARG A 18 -7.65 -1.17 6.75
C ARG A 18 -7.62 -0.64 5.32
N HIS A 19 -8.65 0.10 4.93
CA HIS A 19 -8.75 0.74 3.60
C HIS A 19 -7.70 1.83 3.35
N ASN A 20 -6.99 2.27 4.40
CA ASN A 20 -5.92 3.26 4.33
C ASN A 20 -4.51 2.65 4.28
N ILE A 21 -4.38 1.31 4.19
CA ILE A 21 -3.05 0.69 4.15
C ILE A 21 -2.18 1.20 3.00
N GLY A 22 -2.79 1.58 1.87
CA GLY A 22 -2.06 2.20 0.76
C GLY A 22 -1.43 3.53 1.16
N PHE A 23 -2.16 4.38 1.89
CA PHE A 23 -1.62 5.64 2.45
C PHE A 23 -0.47 5.36 3.43
N MET A 24 -0.66 4.39 4.35
CA MET A 24 0.36 4.01 5.33
C MET A 24 1.66 3.56 4.65
N ILE A 25 1.57 2.79 3.56
CA ILE A 25 2.72 2.31 2.81
C ILE A 25 3.49 3.47 2.19
N VAL A 26 2.84 4.37 1.44
CA VAL A 26 3.55 5.47 0.78
C VAL A 26 4.08 6.50 1.77
N GLU A 27 3.43 6.70 2.92
CA GLU A 27 3.95 7.51 4.02
C GLU A 27 5.22 6.89 4.62
N LYS A 28 5.22 5.58 4.83
CA LYS A 28 6.39 4.86 5.34
C LYS A 28 7.56 4.93 4.35
N ILE A 29 7.30 4.76 3.05
CA ILE A 29 8.30 4.93 1.99
C ILE A 29 8.86 6.36 2.01
N ALA A 30 7.99 7.38 2.09
CA ALA A 30 8.41 8.78 2.15
C ALA A 30 9.34 9.07 3.33
N SER A 31 9.01 8.53 4.51
CA SER A 31 9.82 8.72 5.72
C SER A 31 11.15 7.96 5.69
N GLN A 32 11.23 6.83 4.97
CA GLN A 32 12.42 6.00 4.85
C GLN A 32 13.46 6.58 3.87
N HIS A 33 13.02 7.26 2.83
CA HIS A 33 13.84 7.63 1.67
C HIS A 33 13.97 9.15 1.45
N SER A 34 13.83 9.96 2.48
CA SER A 34 14.09 11.40 2.43
C SER A 34 13.36 12.15 1.30
N PHE A 35 12.09 11.84 1.09
CA PHE A 35 11.24 12.59 0.17
C PHE A 35 11.02 14.03 0.64
N THR A 36 10.69 14.93 -0.29
CA THR A 36 10.27 16.30 0.06
C THR A 36 9.02 16.29 0.95
N PRO A 37 8.75 17.36 1.71
CA PRO A 37 7.50 17.49 2.44
C PRO A 37 6.29 17.32 1.53
N TRP A 38 5.22 16.69 2.05
CA TRP A 38 3.95 16.53 1.35
C TRP A 38 3.32 17.88 1.03
N LYS A 39 2.94 18.10 -0.24
CA LYS A 39 2.27 19.31 -0.73
C LYS A 39 0.91 18.97 -1.33
N ASN A 40 -0.09 19.85 -1.11
CA ASN A 40 -1.38 19.73 -1.76
C ASN A 40 -1.28 20.19 -3.22
N LYS A 41 -1.63 19.32 -4.16
CA LYS A 41 -1.64 19.61 -5.60
C LYS A 41 -2.65 18.71 -6.31
N MET A 42 -3.48 19.28 -7.21
CA MET A 42 -4.41 18.52 -8.06
C MET A 42 -5.31 17.54 -7.27
N ARG A 43 -5.92 18.01 -6.19
CA ARG A 43 -6.76 17.18 -5.28
C ARG A 43 -6.04 15.95 -4.73
N ALA A 44 -4.72 16.02 -4.60
CA ALA A 44 -3.85 15.00 -3.98
C ALA A 44 -2.84 15.64 -3.05
N ARG A 45 -2.30 14.87 -2.12
CA ARG A 45 -1.02 15.19 -1.48
C ARG A 45 0.05 14.45 -2.22
N ILE A 46 1.09 15.17 -2.64
CA ILE A 46 2.23 14.61 -3.35
C ILE A 46 3.54 14.99 -2.64
N CYS A 47 4.53 14.12 -2.75
CA CYS A 47 5.93 14.45 -2.45
C CYS A 47 6.82 13.79 -3.51
N GLU A 48 8.01 14.35 -3.68
CA GLU A 48 8.97 13.94 -4.70
C GLU A 48 10.26 13.49 -4.06
N GLY A 49 10.88 12.46 -4.60
CA GLY A 49 12.13 11.92 -4.10
C GLY A 49 12.79 11.01 -5.11
N GLU A 50 13.86 10.36 -4.66
CA GLU A 50 14.63 9.43 -5.48
C GLU A 50 14.93 8.16 -4.69
N ILE A 51 14.77 7.00 -5.33
CA ILE A 51 15.13 5.69 -4.81
C ILE A 51 15.92 4.96 -5.90
N ALA A 52 17.08 4.44 -5.59
CA ALA A 52 17.97 3.71 -6.52
C ALA A 52 18.19 4.47 -7.85
N GLY A 53 18.43 5.79 -7.80
CA GLY A 53 18.63 6.63 -8.98
C GLY A 53 17.37 6.93 -9.80
N GLN A 54 16.20 6.42 -9.38
CA GLN A 54 14.94 6.63 -10.05
C GLN A 54 14.12 7.74 -9.39
N LYS A 55 13.75 8.77 -10.15
CA LYS A 55 12.83 9.82 -9.66
C LYS A 55 11.43 9.25 -9.47
N ILE A 56 10.84 9.51 -8.30
CA ILE A 56 9.52 8.99 -7.88
C ILE A 56 8.67 10.13 -7.33
N ILE A 57 7.41 10.15 -7.74
CA ILE A 57 6.36 10.92 -7.11
C ILE A 57 5.53 9.96 -6.28
N LEU A 58 5.39 10.23 -4.99
CA LEU A 58 4.40 9.58 -4.14
C LEU A 58 3.11 10.40 -4.13
N LEU A 59 1.96 9.74 -4.20
CA LEU A 59 0.66 10.37 -4.29
C LEU A 59 -0.34 9.74 -3.32
N LYS A 60 -1.06 10.59 -2.58
CA LYS A 60 -2.25 10.23 -1.80
C LYS A 60 -3.43 11.05 -2.30
N PRO A 61 -4.44 10.45 -2.96
CA PRO A 61 -5.66 11.16 -3.35
C PRO A 61 -6.32 11.85 -2.15
N GLN A 62 -6.83 13.05 -2.34
CA GLN A 62 -7.53 13.82 -1.29
C GLN A 62 -9.04 13.92 -1.54
N LEU A 63 -9.57 12.97 -2.31
CA LEU A 63 -10.98 12.65 -2.43
C LEU A 63 -11.23 11.30 -1.76
N PHE A 64 -12.49 10.97 -1.47
CA PHE A 64 -12.82 9.63 -0.99
C PHE A 64 -12.36 8.56 -1.97
N ILE A 65 -12.03 7.38 -1.45
CA ILE A 65 -11.33 6.31 -2.19
C ILE A 65 -12.05 5.92 -3.50
N ASN A 66 -13.37 6.01 -3.56
CA ASN A 66 -14.17 5.77 -4.77
C ASN A 66 -14.03 6.86 -5.86
N LYS A 67 -13.24 7.91 -5.62
CA LYS A 67 -12.88 8.97 -6.57
C LYS A 67 -11.37 9.12 -6.75
N SER A 68 -10.60 8.07 -6.50
CA SER A 68 -9.13 8.10 -6.55
C SER A 68 -8.58 8.29 -7.96
N GLY A 69 -9.31 7.90 -8.99
CA GLY A 69 -8.88 8.00 -10.39
C GLY A 69 -8.80 9.44 -10.90
N GLU A 70 -9.65 10.35 -10.39
CA GLU A 70 -9.64 11.76 -10.80
C GLU A 70 -8.29 12.44 -10.49
N PRO A 71 -7.83 12.52 -9.23
CA PRO A 71 -6.55 13.15 -8.90
C PRO A 71 -5.36 12.40 -9.50
N LEU A 72 -5.40 11.07 -9.54
CA LEU A 72 -4.35 10.27 -10.13
C LEU A 72 -4.17 10.58 -11.62
N SER A 73 -5.26 10.60 -12.40
CA SER A 73 -5.21 10.90 -13.83
C SER A 73 -4.74 12.33 -14.13
N GLN A 74 -5.09 13.29 -13.28
CA GLN A 74 -4.61 14.67 -13.39
C GLN A 74 -3.09 14.76 -13.20
N VAL A 75 -2.57 14.12 -12.15
CA VAL A 75 -1.13 14.12 -11.86
C VAL A 75 -0.36 13.35 -12.94
N ALA A 76 -0.84 12.17 -13.36
CA ALA A 76 -0.18 11.37 -14.40
C ALA A 76 -0.07 12.14 -15.72
N ARG A 77 -1.15 12.84 -16.14
CA ARG A 77 -1.14 13.69 -17.34
C ARG A 77 -0.21 14.88 -17.21
N PHE A 78 -0.24 15.57 -16.07
CA PHE A 78 0.60 16.75 -15.83
C PHE A 78 2.09 16.42 -15.93
N TYR A 79 2.50 15.30 -15.30
CA TYR A 79 3.91 14.85 -15.32
C TYR A 79 4.24 13.94 -16.51
N LYS A 80 3.29 13.71 -17.43
CA LYS A 80 3.43 12.86 -18.62
C LYS A 80 3.92 11.44 -18.28
N ILE A 81 3.33 10.85 -17.22
CA ILE A 81 3.69 9.51 -16.73
C ILE A 81 2.79 8.47 -17.41
N SER A 82 3.39 7.47 -18.05
CA SER A 82 2.69 6.35 -18.69
C SER A 82 2.16 5.35 -17.66
N LEU A 83 1.11 4.59 -18.02
CA LEU A 83 0.46 3.64 -17.12
C LEU A 83 1.40 2.56 -16.58
N ASP A 84 2.35 2.09 -17.40
CA ASP A 84 3.37 1.10 -17.02
C ASP A 84 4.36 1.60 -15.95
N SER A 85 4.37 2.91 -15.71
CA SER A 85 5.19 3.60 -14.70
C SER A 85 4.40 3.97 -13.44
N ILE A 86 3.12 3.52 -13.34
CA ILE A 86 2.24 3.77 -12.20
C ILE A 86 2.12 2.51 -11.36
N TYR A 87 2.33 2.65 -10.02
CA TYR A 87 2.23 1.58 -9.03
C TYR A 87 1.19 2.00 -7.97
N VAL A 88 0.14 1.20 -7.81
CA VAL A 88 -0.97 1.49 -6.89
C VAL A 88 -0.94 0.51 -5.73
N PHE A 89 -0.72 1.03 -4.52
CA PHE A 89 -0.73 0.30 -3.25
C PHE A 89 -2.13 0.35 -2.63
N TYR A 90 -2.71 -0.80 -2.31
CA TYR A 90 -4.06 -0.89 -1.77
C TYR A 90 -4.31 -2.16 -0.95
N ASP A 91 -5.41 -2.17 -0.20
CA ASP A 91 -5.88 -3.30 0.59
C ASP A 91 -6.55 -4.36 -0.27
N ASP A 92 -6.28 -5.62 0.04
CA ASP A 92 -6.90 -6.75 -0.65
C ASP A 92 -7.46 -7.76 0.34
N ILE A 93 -8.79 -7.94 0.31
CA ILE A 93 -9.50 -8.84 1.21
C ILE A 93 -9.31 -10.32 0.87
N ASP A 94 -8.90 -10.65 -0.35
CA ASP A 94 -8.70 -12.03 -0.80
C ASP A 94 -7.31 -12.59 -0.47
N LEU A 95 -6.44 -11.76 0.05
CA LEU A 95 -5.13 -12.15 0.54
C LEU A 95 -5.11 -12.21 2.07
N LYS A 96 -4.42 -13.22 2.61
CA LYS A 96 -4.20 -13.32 4.07
C LYS A 96 -3.50 -12.07 4.59
N PRO A 97 -3.77 -11.63 5.84
CA PRO A 97 -3.08 -10.50 6.46
C PRO A 97 -1.55 -10.60 6.30
N GLY A 98 -0.92 -9.49 5.94
CA GLY A 98 0.52 -9.42 5.74
C GLY A 98 1.06 -9.99 4.42
N LYS A 99 0.23 -10.63 3.59
CA LYS A 99 0.65 -11.13 2.27
C LYS A 99 0.65 -10.03 1.23
N VAL A 100 1.75 -9.89 0.49
CA VAL A 100 1.85 -8.95 -0.64
C VAL A 100 1.89 -9.71 -1.95
N LYS A 101 1.12 -9.25 -2.93
CA LYS A 101 1.13 -9.74 -4.32
C LYS A 101 1.20 -8.57 -5.28
N ILE A 102 1.89 -8.77 -6.40
CA ILE A 102 1.99 -7.77 -7.45
C ILE A 102 1.48 -8.34 -8.76
N LYS A 103 0.81 -7.51 -9.54
CA LYS A 103 0.45 -7.81 -10.91
C LYS A 103 0.35 -6.54 -11.75
N ASN A 104 0.55 -6.64 -13.04
CA ASN A 104 0.18 -5.60 -13.99
C ASN A 104 -1.24 -5.86 -14.50
N GLY A 105 -2.08 -4.82 -14.53
CA GLY A 105 -3.45 -4.92 -15.03
C GLY A 105 -4.39 -5.79 -14.21
N GLY A 106 -5.47 -6.23 -14.85
CA GLY A 106 -6.51 -7.11 -14.28
C GLY A 106 -7.75 -6.39 -13.78
N GLY A 107 -8.73 -7.13 -13.22
CA GLY A 107 -9.96 -6.59 -12.68
C GLY A 107 -9.77 -5.90 -11.31
N HIS A 108 -10.74 -5.06 -10.93
CA HIS A 108 -10.71 -4.30 -9.68
C HIS A 108 -11.14 -5.12 -8.43
N GLY A 109 -11.63 -6.36 -8.59
CA GLY A 109 -12.00 -7.24 -7.47
C GLY A 109 -13.03 -6.66 -6.49
N GLY A 110 -13.90 -5.75 -6.94
CA GLY A 110 -14.86 -5.04 -6.08
C GLY A 110 -14.28 -3.82 -5.35
N HIS A 111 -12.97 -3.56 -5.43
CA HIS A 111 -12.35 -2.41 -4.79
C HIS A 111 -12.72 -1.10 -5.50
N ASN A 112 -13.47 -0.22 -4.81
CA ASN A 112 -14.04 0.99 -5.41
C ASN A 112 -12.98 1.99 -5.91
N GLY A 113 -11.84 2.09 -5.24
CA GLY A 113 -10.73 2.94 -5.69
C GLY A 113 -10.14 2.46 -7.01
N LEU A 114 -9.91 1.16 -7.16
CA LEU A 114 -9.42 0.59 -8.42
C LEU A 114 -10.44 0.73 -9.55
N ARG A 115 -11.75 0.51 -9.26
CA ARG A 115 -12.82 0.72 -10.25
C ARG A 115 -12.73 2.13 -10.83
N ASN A 116 -12.64 3.13 -9.98
CA ASN A 116 -12.58 4.51 -10.42
C ASN A 116 -11.27 4.85 -11.17
N ILE A 117 -10.14 4.24 -10.79
CA ILE A 117 -8.90 4.36 -11.57
C ILE A 117 -9.06 3.74 -12.95
N ASP A 118 -9.61 2.50 -13.02
CA ASP A 118 -9.85 1.79 -14.27
C ASP A 118 -10.72 2.58 -15.25
N GLU A 119 -11.77 3.26 -14.74
CA GLU A 119 -12.67 4.14 -15.51
C GLU A 119 -11.98 5.40 -16.04
N ASN A 120 -11.05 5.99 -15.28
CA ASN A 120 -10.41 7.26 -15.62
C ASN A 120 -9.19 7.11 -16.54
N MET A 121 -8.48 5.99 -16.50
CA MET A 121 -7.20 5.86 -17.20
C MET A 121 -6.87 4.45 -17.71
N GLY A 122 -7.81 3.48 -17.58
CA GLY A 122 -7.60 2.11 -18.03
C GLY A 122 -6.92 1.25 -16.97
N LYS A 123 -6.65 -0.02 -17.34
CA LYS A 123 -6.33 -1.08 -16.37
C LYS A 123 -4.84 -1.45 -16.30
N ASN A 124 -4.02 -1.01 -17.25
CA ASN A 124 -2.65 -1.50 -17.47
C ASN A 124 -1.60 -0.78 -16.62
N TYR A 125 -1.82 -0.74 -15.30
CA TYR A 125 -0.87 -0.23 -14.29
C TYR A 125 -0.50 -1.34 -13.29
N TRP A 126 0.57 -1.14 -12.54
CA TRP A 126 1.02 -2.08 -11.51
C TRP A 126 0.17 -1.98 -10.25
N ARG A 127 -0.26 -3.11 -9.76
CA ARG A 127 -1.12 -3.27 -8.57
C ARG A 127 -0.38 -3.98 -7.48
N ILE A 128 -0.07 -3.29 -6.38
CA ILE A 128 0.56 -3.83 -5.19
C ILE A 128 -0.57 -4.14 -4.19
N ARG A 129 -0.94 -5.41 -4.13
CA ARG A 129 -2.05 -5.95 -3.35
C ARG A 129 -1.54 -6.32 -1.97
N THR A 130 -2.02 -5.62 -0.94
CA THR A 130 -1.64 -5.89 0.46
C THR A 130 -2.79 -6.57 1.18
N GLY A 131 -2.59 -7.81 1.61
CA GLY A 131 -3.61 -8.62 2.27
C GLY A 131 -4.01 -8.07 3.62
N ILE A 132 -5.33 -7.94 3.80
CA ILE A 132 -5.97 -7.55 5.08
C ILE A 132 -6.95 -8.62 5.60
N GLY A 133 -7.09 -9.73 4.85
CA GLY A 133 -8.06 -10.79 5.14
C GLY A 133 -9.50 -10.37 4.87
N ARG A 134 -10.38 -11.36 4.93
CA ARG A 134 -11.81 -11.21 4.65
C ARG A 134 -12.62 -11.54 5.90
N PRO A 135 -13.70 -10.80 6.21
CA PRO A 135 -14.63 -11.20 7.25
C PRO A 135 -15.43 -12.44 6.80
N GLU A 136 -15.96 -13.20 7.76
CA GLU A 136 -16.72 -14.42 7.48
C GLU A 136 -17.94 -14.20 6.58
N LYS A 137 -18.64 -13.06 6.78
CA LYS A 137 -19.86 -12.71 6.04
C LYS A 137 -19.59 -11.61 5.03
N LYS A 138 -20.09 -11.80 3.80
CA LYS A 138 -19.91 -10.85 2.70
C LYS A 138 -20.48 -9.46 3.01
N GLU A 139 -21.57 -9.39 3.73
CA GLU A 139 -22.25 -8.15 4.14
C GLU A 139 -21.38 -7.30 5.07
N LEU A 140 -20.40 -7.90 5.75
CA LEU A 140 -19.49 -7.23 6.65
C LEU A 140 -18.26 -6.62 5.96
N VAL A 141 -18.05 -6.87 4.66
CA VAL A 141 -16.85 -6.42 3.93
C VAL A 141 -16.68 -4.91 4.01
N GLN A 142 -17.76 -4.13 3.78
CA GLN A 142 -17.68 -2.67 3.86
C GLN A 142 -17.29 -2.19 5.26
N LYS A 143 -17.88 -2.77 6.30
CA LYS A 143 -17.53 -2.46 7.69
C LYS A 143 -16.09 -2.88 8.01
N TRP A 144 -15.65 -4.05 7.51
CA TRP A 144 -14.31 -4.58 7.72
C TRP A 144 -13.22 -3.63 7.21
N VAL A 145 -13.32 -3.19 5.95
CA VAL A 145 -12.30 -2.31 5.37
C VAL A 145 -12.28 -0.91 6.01
N LEU A 146 -13.41 -0.45 6.54
CA LEU A 146 -13.54 0.84 7.23
C LEU A 146 -13.23 0.77 8.74
N ASN A 147 -12.99 -0.41 9.29
CA ASN A 147 -12.54 -0.56 10.68
C ASN A 147 -11.02 -0.37 10.76
N ASP A 148 -10.59 0.14 11.90
CA ASP A 148 -9.17 0.29 12.22
C ASP A 148 -8.49 -1.07 12.36
N PHE A 149 -7.20 -1.12 12.06
CA PHE A 149 -6.35 -2.22 12.50
C PHE A 149 -6.30 -2.27 14.02
N SER A 150 -6.51 -3.45 14.59
CA SER A 150 -6.38 -3.65 16.04
C SER A 150 -4.94 -3.43 16.51
N SER A 151 -4.75 -3.18 17.80
CA SER A 151 -3.41 -3.08 18.37
C SER A 151 -2.61 -4.38 18.21
N GLU A 152 -3.28 -5.53 18.17
CA GLU A 152 -2.65 -6.82 17.92
C GLU A 152 -2.16 -6.93 16.47
N GLU A 153 -3.00 -6.59 15.48
CA GLU A 153 -2.60 -6.58 14.07
C GLU A 153 -1.43 -5.64 13.82
N GLN A 154 -1.45 -4.46 14.45
CA GLN A 154 -0.35 -3.50 14.34
C GLN A 154 0.98 -4.08 14.85
N ARG A 155 0.97 -4.79 15.98
CA ARG A 155 2.17 -5.40 16.56
C ARG A 155 2.58 -6.70 15.87
N SER A 156 1.60 -7.53 15.48
CA SER A 156 1.87 -8.88 14.98
C SER A 156 2.35 -8.92 13.53
N TRP A 157 1.91 -7.97 12.68
CA TRP A 157 2.30 -8.01 11.28
C TRP A 157 2.36 -6.64 10.57
N LEU A 158 1.50 -5.67 10.90
CA LEU A 158 1.36 -4.46 10.09
C LEU A 158 2.62 -3.58 10.14
N ASN A 159 3.10 -3.24 11.34
CA ASN A 159 4.20 -2.29 11.50
C ASN A 159 5.50 -2.77 10.83
N PHE A 160 5.83 -4.05 10.97
CA PHE A 160 7.03 -4.57 10.33
C PHE A 160 6.83 -4.81 8.83
N LEU A 161 5.61 -5.15 8.38
CA LEU A 161 5.32 -5.22 6.95
C LEU A 161 5.53 -3.86 6.26
N LEU A 162 5.01 -2.78 6.84
CA LEU A 162 5.22 -1.42 6.33
C LEU A 162 6.71 -1.07 6.24
N GLN A 163 7.49 -1.45 7.28
CA GLN A 163 8.93 -1.25 7.30
C GLN A 163 9.64 -2.06 6.20
N ILE A 164 9.30 -3.34 6.05
CA ILE A 164 9.87 -4.22 5.03
C ILE A 164 9.55 -3.70 3.63
N ILE A 165 8.30 -3.31 3.36
CA ILE A 165 7.90 -2.73 2.07
C ILE A 165 8.72 -1.47 1.75
N ALA A 166 8.89 -0.59 2.73
CA ALA A 166 9.66 0.64 2.54
C ALA A 166 11.15 0.34 2.29
N THR A 167 11.74 -0.59 3.01
CA THR A 167 13.15 -0.98 2.85
C THR A 167 13.40 -1.64 1.48
N GLU A 168 12.52 -2.54 1.04
CA GLU A 168 12.68 -3.27 -0.22
C GLU A 168 12.16 -2.48 -1.44
N SER A 169 11.63 -1.27 -1.25
CA SER A 169 11.04 -0.46 -2.32
C SER A 169 12.03 -0.06 -3.42
N ASN A 170 13.35 -0.13 -3.16
CA ASN A 170 14.38 0.00 -4.18
C ASN A 170 14.20 -1.00 -5.33
N LYS A 171 13.71 -2.21 -5.07
CA LYS A 171 13.43 -3.21 -6.10
C LYS A 171 12.31 -2.80 -7.05
N LEU A 172 11.28 -2.11 -6.52
CA LEU A 172 10.24 -1.50 -7.37
C LEU A 172 10.79 -0.33 -8.19
N ALA A 173 11.66 0.49 -7.62
CA ALA A 173 12.32 1.58 -8.32
C ALA A 173 13.20 1.06 -9.47
N GLU A 174 13.89 -0.05 -9.28
CA GLU A 174 14.66 -0.79 -10.26
C GLU A 174 13.79 -1.54 -11.30
N ARG A 175 12.45 -1.38 -11.24
CA ARG A 175 11.46 -2.07 -12.10
C ARG A 175 11.53 -3.60 -12.02
N ASN A 176 11.86 -4.13 -10.84
CA ASN A 176 11.88 -5.56 -10.56
C ASN A 176 10.80 -5.95 -9.52
N PRO A 177 9.51 -5.95 -9.92
CA PRO A 177 8.39 -6.22 -9.00
C PRO A 177 8.40 -7.66 -8.48
N GLU A 178 8.95 -8.60 -9.23
CA GLU A 178 9.02 -10.02 -8.83
C GLU A 178 10.02 -10.19 -7.67
N LEU A 179 11.19 -9.58 -7.77
CA LEU A 179 12.19 -9.59 -6.70
C LEU A 179 11.67 -8.86 -5.47
N PHE A 180 11.01 -7.70 -5.63
CA PHE A 180 10.35 -7.01 -4.53
C PHE A 180 9.36 -7.93 -3.81
N MET A 181 8.44 -8.57 -4.53
CA MET A 181 7.43 -9.46 -3.96
C MET A 181 8.07 -10.64 -3.23
N SER A 182 9.10 -11.25 -3.81
CA SER A 182 9.85 -12.37 -3.22
C SER A 182 10.55 -11.95 -1.92
N ARG A 183 11.26 -10.83 -1.93
CA ARG A 183 11.96 -10.27 -0.75
C ARG A 183 11.00 -9.91 0.37
N VAL A 184 9.92 -9.18 0.06
CA VAL A 184 8.88 -8.84 1.05
C VAL A 184 8.28 -10.11 1.67
N SER A 185 7.96 -11.12 0.85
CA SER A 185 7.41 -12.39 1.36
C SER A 185 8.39 -13.12 2.27
N LEU A 186 9.65 -13.22 1.86
CA LEU A 186 10.71 -13.89 2.64
C LEU A 186 10.90 -13.22 4.00
N LEU A 187 11.09 -11.91 4.02
CA LEU A 187 11.36 -11.14 5.24
C LEU A 187 10.15 -11.12 6.18
N THR A 188 8.93 -10.99 5.62
CA THR A 188 7.70 -11.04 6.43
C THR A 188 7.52 -12.39 7.10
N ASN A 189 7.76 -13.50 6.40
CA ASN A 189 7.65 -14.83 6.96
C ASN A 189 8.72 -15.09 8.05
N ALA A 190 9.94 -14.63 7.84
CA ALA A 190 11.03 -14.74 8.82
C ALA A 190 10.69 -13.98 10.11
N GLU A 191 10.19 -12.75 10.00
CA GLU A 191 9.78 -11.92 11.14
C GLU A 191 8.63 -12.55 11.93
N ILE A 192 7.60 -13.07 11.24
CA ILE A 192 6.49 -13.79 11.90
C ILE A 192 6.99 -15.00 12.66
N LYS A 193 7.90 -15.78 12.09
CA LYS A 193 8.48 -16.97 12.72
C LYS A 193 9.26 -16.59 13.98
N MET A 194 10.16 -15.64 13.89
CA MET A 194 10.97 -15.16 15.02
C MET A 194 10.11 -14.67 16.19
N ARG A 195 9.04 -13.90 15.90
CA ARG A 195 8.13 -13.39 16.94
C ARG A 195 7.36 -14.51 17.65
N LYS A 196 6.94 -15.54 16.92
CA LYS A 196 6.29 -16.73 17.54
C LYS A 196 7.23 -17.49 18.45
N GLU A 197 8.48 -17.68 18.04
CA GLU A 197 9.50 -18.35 18.86
C GLU A 197 9.80 -17.58 20.15
N ASN A 198 9.91 -16.24 20.07
CA ASN A 198 10.13 -15.38 21.23
C ASN A 198 8.95 -15.35 22.22
N GLN A 199 7.71 -15.47 21.73
CA GLN A 199 6.53 -15.57 22.59
C GLN A 199 6.54 -16.89 23.39
N ILE A 200 6.87 -18.01 22.75
CA ILE A 200 6.93 -19.32 23.40
C ILE A 200 8.03 -19.35 24.47
N THR A 201 9.19 -18.75 24.19
CA THR A 201 10.32 -18.71 25.16
C THR A 201 10.05 -17.73 26.31
N GLY A 202 9.31 -16.65 26.07
CA GLY A 202 8.89 -15.69 27.13
C GLY A 202 7.91 -16.31 28.12
N ASP A 203 6.98 -17.13 27.66
CA ASP A 203 6.01 -17.83 28.51
C ASP A 203 6.66 -18.96 29.35
N LEU A 204 7.79 -19.53 28.88
CA LEU A 204 8.53 -20.59 29.63
C LEU A 204 9.42 -20.01 30.73
N ASN A 205 9.83 -18.76 30.67
CA ASN A 205 10.66 -18.08 31.66
C ASN A 205 9.89 -17.28 32.71
N GLY A 206 8.56 -17.31 32.66
CA GLY A 206 7.63 -16.58 33.55
C GLY A 206 6.96 -17.47 34.61
N ILE A 207 7.52 -18.66 34.92
CA ILE A 207 7.07 -19.54 36.01
C ILE A 207 8.12 -19.56 37.13
#